data_b14bda886892e0f9449e7c2b771fec9d
#
_entry.id   b14bda886892e0f9449e7c2b771fec9d
#
_cell.length_a   1.000
_cell.length_b   1.000
_cell.length_c   1.000
_cell.angle_alpha   90.00
_cell.angle_beta   90.00
_cell.angle_gamma   90.00
#
_symmetry.space_group_name_H-M   'P 1'
#
loop_
_entity.id
_entity.type
_entity.pdbx_description
1 polymer ?
#
loop_
_entity_poly.entity_id
_entity_poly.type
_entity_poly.pdbx_seq_one_letter_code
_entity_poly.pdbx_strand_id
1 'polypeptide(L)'
;MEELKRIITEFRAKRDWGEYDTLERFSKSISIEAAELLEHFQWEESGDNIQEIKDELADVLIYSLAMCYHLGEDPKEIIKEKLKDVARRYPEKR
;
A
#
# COMPACT_ATOMS: atom_id res chain seq x y z
N MET A 1 1.05 -7.68 12.39
CA MET A 1 0.69 -6.32 11.93
C MET A 1 1.08 -5.23 12.91
N GLU A 2 0.97 -5.48 14.21
CA GLU A 2 1.35 -4.46 15.20
C GLU A 2 2.83 -4.06 15.11
N GLU A 3 3.69 -5.03 14.89
CA GLU A 3 5.12 -4.75 14.72
C GLU A 3 5.37 -3.91 13.48
N LEU A 4 4.71 -4.24 12.38
CA LEU A 4 4.84 -3.50 11.13
C LEU A 4 4.31 -2.08 11.28
N LYS A 5 3.19 -1.92 11.98
CA LYS A 5 2.63 -0.60 12.26
C LYS A 5 3.65 0.25 13.01
N ARG A 6 4.26 -0.31 14.05
CA ARG A 6 5.26 0.39 14.85
C ARG A 6 6.46 0.80 13.99
N ILE A 7 6.95 -0.12 13.17
CA ILE A 7 8.10 0.15 12.29
C ILE A 7 7.80 1.33 11.37
N ILE A 8 6.65 1.31 10.70
CA ILE A 8 6.29 2.36 9.75
C ILE A 8 6.03 3.69 10.45
N THR A 9 5.26 3.68 11.53
CA THR A 9 4.90 4.92 12.22
C THR A 9 6.11 5.58 12.86
N GLU A 10 7.00 4.80 13.48
CA GLU A 10 8.21 5.35 14.08
C GLU A 10 9.17 5.91 13.03
N PHE A 11 9.31 5.22 11.92
CA PHE A 11 10.16 5.67 10.83
C PHE A 11 9.72 7.06 10.34
N ARG A 12 8.42 7.21 10.12
CA ARG A 12 7.85 8.45 9.62
C ARG A 12 7.88 9.56 10.67
N ALA A 13 7.63 9.20 11.93
CA ALA A 13 7.65 10.18 13.04
C ALA A 13 9.01 10.79 13.23
N LYS A 14 10.07 10.00 13.13
CA LYS A 14 11.45 10.50 13.29
C LYS A 14 11.85 11.49 12.21
N ARG A 15 11.10 11.55 11.12
CA ARG A 15 11.36 12.47 9.99
C ARG A 15 10.31 13.58 9.90
N ASP A 16 9.41 13.62 10.88
CA ASP A 16 8.35 14.64 10.95
C ASP A 16 7.47 14.66 9.69
N TRP A 17 7.34 13.52 9.04
CA TRP A 17 6.52 13.41 7.82
C TRP A 17 5.04 13.54 8.10
N GLY A 18 4.62 13.21 9.31
CA GLY A 18 3.20 13.30 9.68
C GLY A 18 2.62 14.71 9.54
N GLU A 19 3.46 15.74 9.61
CA GLU A 19 3.01 17.12 9.46
C GLU A 19 2.39 17.41 8.09
N TYR A 20 2.80 16.66 7.10
CA TYR A 20 2.39 16.88 5.72
C TYR A 20 1.32 15.89 5.24
N ASP A 21 0.91 14.96 6.10
CA ASP A 21 -0.01 13.90 5.71
C ASP A 21 -1.45 14.38 5.56
N THR A 22 -2.01 14.14 4.37
CA THR A 22 -3.42 14.32 4.09
C THR A 22 -3.86 13.12 3.25
N LEU A 23 -5.15 12.85 3.21
CA LEU A 23 -5.67 11.77 2.39
C LEU A 23 -5.33 11.98 0.93
N GLU A 24 -5.36 13.23 0.47
CA GLU A 24 -4.99 13.58 -0.89
C GLU A 24 -3.53 13.23 -1.18
N ARG A 25 -2.63 13.61 -0.28
CA ARG A 25 -1.19 13.34 -0.46
C ARG A 25 -0.89 11.85 -0.46
N PHE A 26 -1.51 11.10 0.44
CA PHE A 26 -1.36 9.64 0.45
C PHE A 26 -1.85 9.04 -0.86
N SER A 27 -3.01 9.49 -1.35
CA SER A 27 -3.58 8.96 -2.59
C SER A 27 -2.66 9.24 -3.78
N LYS A 28 -2.08 10.43 -3.83
CA LYS A 28 -1.12 10.80 -4.88
C LYS A 28 0.13 9.94 -4.80
N SER A 29 0.67 9.76 -3.59
CA SER A 29 1.88 8.94 -3.41
C SER A 29 1.64 7.49 -3.81
N ILE A 30 0.51 6.92 -3.41
CA ILE A 30 0.16 5.54 -3.78
C ILE A 30 0.08 5.43 -5.31
N SER A 31 -0.56 6.39 -5.97
CA SER A 31 -0.72 6.37 -7.42
C SER A 31 0.62 6.50 -8.15
N ILE A 32 1.49 7.38 -7.65
CA ILE A 32 2.82 7.55 -8.22
C ILE A 32 3.64 6.27 -8.10
N GLU A 33 3.65 5.67 -6.92
CA GLU A 33 4.41 4.45 -6.70
C GLU A 33 3.84 3.27 -7.50
N ALA A 34 2.51 3.21 -7.63
CA ALA A 34 1.88 2.19 -8.47
C ALA A 34 2.28 2.37 -9.94
N ALA A 35 2.39 3.62 -10.40
CA ALA A 35 2.84 3.91 -11.75
C ALA A 35 4.30 3.51 -11.96
N GLU A 36 5.15 3.70 -10.95
CA GLU A 36 6.55 3.27 -11.03
C GLU A 36 6.64 1.75 -11.13
N LEU A 37 5.77 1.03 -10.42
CA LEU A 37 5.68 -0.42 -10.56
C LEU A 37 5.30 -0.79 -11.99
N LEU A 38 4.33 -0.10 -12.56
CA LEU A 38 3.86 -0.34 -13.92
C LEU A 38 4.96 -0.08 -14.95
N GLU A 39 5.82 0.91 -14.72
CA GLU A 39 6.91 1.26 -15.63
C GLU A 39 7.84 0.09 -15.93
N HIS A 40 8.01 -0.84 -14.99
CA HIS A 40 8.84 -2.02 -15.22
C HIS A 40 8.32 -2.92 -16.34
N PHE A 41 7.06 -2.76 -16.69
CA PHE A 41 6.40 -3.56 -17.72
C PHE A 41 6.06 -2.75 -18.97
N GLN A 42 6.53 -1.52 -19.07
CA GLN A 42 6.21 -0.66 -20.20
C GLN A 42 6.70 -1.25 -21.54
N TRP A 43 7.88 -1.82 -21.53
CA TRP A 43 8.50 -2.38 -22.73
C TRP A 43 8.69 -3.90 -22.66
N GLU A 44 8.52 -4.47 -21.48
CA GLU A 44 8.75 -5.87 -21.18
C GLU A 44 7.60 -6.43 -20.39
N GLU A 45 7.00 -7.52 -20.82
CA GLU A 45 5.90 -8.15 -20.09
C GLU A 45 6.39 -9.11 -19.00
N SER A 46 7.62 -9.61 -19.13
CA SER A 46 8.16 -10.65 -18.26
C SER A 46 8.50 -10.20 -16.84
N GLY A 47 8.79 -8.89 -16.67
CA GLY A 47 9.19 -8.40 -15.35
C GLY A 47 10.50 -8.99 -14.90
N ASP A 48 11.56 -8.83 -15.69
CA ASP A 48 12.86 -9.46 -15.42
C ASP A 48 13.55 -8.98 -14.16
N ASN A 49 13.36 -7.74 -13.77
CA ASN A 49 14.03 -7.19 -12.60
C ASN A 49 13.16 -7.34 -11.35
N ILE A 50 13.17 -8.55 -10.80
CA ILE A 50 12.34 -8.89 -9.65
C ILE A 50 12.65 -8.03 -8.42
N GLN A 51 13.92 -7.69 -8.18
CA GLN A 51 14.28 -6.90 -7.02
C GLN A 51 13.68 -5.48 -7.10
N GLU A 52 13.78 -4.85 -8.26
CA GLU A 52 13.19 -3.51 -8.44
C GLU A 52 11.67 -3.56 -8.35
N ILE A 53 11.06 -4.62 -8.86
CA ILE A 53 9.61 -4.81 -8.76
C ILE A 53 9.19 -4.92 -7.29
N LYS A 54 9.94 -5.68 -6.49
CA LYS A 54 9.68 -5.79 -5.06
C LYS A 54 9.82 -4.46 -4.35
N ASP A 55 10.82 -3.67 -4.71
CA ASP A 55 11.06 -2.37 -4.11
C ASP A 55 9.88 -1.43 -4.38
N GLU A 56 9.38 -1.41 -5.62
CA GLU A 56 8.23 -0.58 -5.96
C GLU A 56 6.96 -1.06 -5.26
N LEU A 57 6.79 -2.38 -5.18
CA LEU A 57 5.65 -2.95 -4.45
C LEU A 57 5.71 -2.56 -2.97
N ALA A 58 6.91 -2.61 -2.39
CA ALA A 58 7.09 -2.21 -0.99
C ALA A 58 6.68 -0.74 -0.78
N ASP A 59 7.04 0.14 -1.71
CA ASP A 59 6.67 1.55 -1.63
C ASP A 59 5.14 1.73 -1.66
N VAL A 60 4.45 0.99 -2.54
CA VAL A 60 2.98 1.02 -2.58
C VAL A 60 2.40 0.58 -1.25
N LEU A 61 2.93 -0.50 -0.69
CA LEU A 61 2.45 -1.04 0.59
C LEU A 61 2.70 -0.07 1.74
N ILE A 62 3.88 0.53 1.80
CA ILE A 62 4.23 1.47 2.87
C ILE A 62 3.26 2.65 2.89
N TYR A 63 3.03 3.28 1.75
CA TYR A 63 2.10 4.41 1.68
C TYR A 63 0.67 4.00 1.98
N SER A 64 0.26 2.83 1.48
CA SER A 64 -1.10 2.32 1.73
C SER A 64 -1.32 2.04 3.22
N LEU A 65 -0.36 1.39 3.87
CA LEU A 65 -0.44 1.10 5.29
C LEU A 65 -0.38 2.40 6.12
N ALA A 66 0.50 3.33 5.75
CA ALA A 66 0.60 4.61 6.44
C ALA A 66 -0.74 5.37 6.36
N MET A 67 -1.41 5.31 5.21
CA MET A 67 -2.74 5.93 5.06
C MET A 67 -3.76 5.30 6.00
N CYS A 68 -3.74 3.97 6.14
CA CYS A 68 -4.61 3.28 7.09
C CYS A 68 -4.38 3.79 8.51
N TYR A 69 -3.11 3.88 8.91
CA TYR A 69 -2.77 4.34 10.26
C TYR A 69 -3.16 5.81 10.48
N HIS A 70 -3.01 6.62 9.44
CA HIS A 70 -3.44 8.02 9.49
C HIS A 70 -4.95 8.13 9.74
N LEU A 71 -5.72 7.22 9.15
CA LEU A 71 -7.18 7.16 9.33
C LEU A 71 -7.58 6.55 10.68
N GLY A 72 -6.61 6.06 11.46
CA GLY A 72 -6.89 5.36 12.71
C GLY A 72 -7.48 3.99 12.51
N GLU A 73 -7.23 3.37 11.36
CA GLU A 73 -7.80 2.08 11.01
C GLU A 73 -6.75 0.98 11.00
N ASP A 74 -7.20 -0.24 11.27
CA ASP A 74 -6.37 -1.43 11.16
C ASP A 74 -6.49 -1.98 9.73
N PRO A 75 -5.38 -2.04 8.97
CA PRO A 75 -5.42 -2.56 7.59
C PRO A 75 -6.07 -3.93 7.49
N LYS A 76 -5.83 -4.79 8.48
CA LYS A 76 -6.40 -6.13 8.51
C LYS A 76 -7.94 -6.06 8.52
N GLU A 77 -8.49 -5.18 9.33
CA GLU A 77 -9.95 -5.06 9.45
C GLU A 77 -10.58 -4.44 8.20
N ILE A 78 -9.92 -3.43 7.63
CA ILE A 78 -10.38 -2.82 6.37
C ILE A 78 -10.44 -3.88 5.27
N ILE A 79 -9.39 -4.67 5.16
CA ILE A 79 -9.28 -5.71 4.14
C ILE A 79 -10.34 -6.79 4.35
N LYS A 80 -10.49 -7.26 5.59
CA LYS A 80 -11.46 -8.31 5.90
C LYS A 80 -12.88 -7.85 5.58
N GLU A 81 -13.22 -6.62 5.92
CA GLU A 81 -14.54 -6.08 5.65
C GLU A 81 -14.80 -5.99 4.15
N LYS A 82 -13.81 -5.52 3.40
CA LYS A 82 -13.93 -5.43 1.94
C LYS A 82 -14.06 -6.81 1.29
N LEU A 83 -13.32 -7.79 1.81
CA LEU A 83 -13.37 -9.16 1.27
C LEU A 83 -14.75 -9.79 1.43
N LYS A 84 -15.50 -9.41 2.45
CA LYS A 84 -16.87 -9.88 2.60
C LYS A 84 -17.73 -9.43 1.43
N ASP A 85 -17.57 -8.18 1.00
CA ASP A 85 -18.29 -7.63 -0.13
C ASP A 85 -17.86 -8.30 -1.44
N VAL A 86 -16.55 -8.46 -1.61
CA VAL A 86 -15.99 -9.12 -2.80
C VAL A 86 -16.50 -10.57 -2.91
N ALA A 87 -16.50 -11.28 -1.78
CA ALA A 87 -16.99 -12.66 -1.76
C ALA A 87 -18.45 -12.77 -2.16
N ARG A 88 -19.26 -11.80 -1.77
CA ARG A 88 -20.67 -11.78 -2.14
C ARG A 88 -20.84 -11.60 -3.65
N ARG A 89 -20.02 -10.75 -4.27
CA ARG A 89 -20.10 -10.49 -5.71
C ARG A 89 -19.43 -11.57 -6.55
N TYR A 90 -18.45 -12.28 -5.98
CA TYR A 90 -17.70 -13.33 -6.66
C TYR A 90 -17.68 -14.59 -5.80
N PRO A 91 -18.78 -15.35 -5.77
CA PRO A 91 -18.85 -16.54 -4.93
C PRO A 91 -17.87 -17.62 -5.40
N GLU A 92 -17.51 -18.50 -4.47
CA GLU A 92 -16.61 -19.60 -4.78
C GLU A 92 -17.12 -20.45 -5.94
N LYS A 93 -16.19 -20.93 -6.74
CA LYS A 93 -16.54 -21.80 -7.87
C LYS A 93 -16.70 -23.24 -7.45
N ARG A 94 -16.48 -23.58 -6.24
CA ARG A 94 -16.56 -24.92 -5.67
C ARG A 94 -15.36 -25.75 -5.98
#